data_565f752c829da42b487581af22e9c260
#
_entry.id   565f752c829da42b487581af22e9c260
#
_cell.length_a   1.000
_cell.length_b   1.000
_cell.length_c   1.000
_cell.angle_alpha   90.00
_cell.angle_beta   90.00
_cell.angle_gamma   90.00
#
_symmetry.space_group_name_H-M   'P 1'
#
loop_
_entity.id
_entity.type
_entity.pdbx_description
1 polymer ?
#
loop_
_entity_poly.entity_id
_entity_poly.type
_entity_poly.pdbx_seq_one_letter_code
_entity_poly.pdbx_strand_id
1 'polypeptide(L)'
;MRYPREVVDEVRLQNDIVEVISQYVPLKQKGSSYFGLCPFHNEKTASFSVNSEKQFYYCFGCGAAGNVFSFLMEMENCDFPEAMKRLAERAHITLPEPEKNAQAIAAEQLKKRLFEMHTLAGRFFYEALQEEEGAEARAYLQKRQMDPRMARKFGIGYSPDSYDALFRHLQEKGFKVSEILKTGLVLENKDGKGYHDRFRGRLMFPIFDVQGRVVGFGGRILAKGEPKYLNSPETILFSKSRNLYGLNFAKQTRKRELILVEGYMDMLSIYQAGFHNVVASLGTAFNQEHARTLKRFADDVILLYDSDEAGTNAALRAIPVLVKNGFHVKVTQVPDGKDPDEFIKAKGAAEFSKLLVNAVHYISFEIACIQRKYNLKNPEHRVRFATEAAEILAKLDSEIERNVYLGEVSRVTGVEEEAIRSEIRKLVQKEDAAYQREAEKRQQNLKNYTPEGRRKDKGLLEAQRSLLYYAAQHQGIYDTLKEILEEDDFTEGIYWRTFGDIGDLWQNAGHVFPADLVSRFEDAKEQKQVTEIFAVQLTTENGADMEKAINEQVKRLKRTKIDHLTANAATVEEIQRLVDAKRKLDSLYITI
;
A
#
# COMPACT_ATOMS: atom_id res chain seq x y z
N MET A 1 -13.12 -10.95 -11.81
CA MET A 1 -13.54 -12.36 -11.84
C MET A 1 -14.48 -12.54 -10.67
N ARG A 2 -15.73 -12.92 -10.91
CA ARG A 2 -16.70 -13.20 -9.83
C ARG A 2 -16.96 -14.69 -9.79
N TYR A 3 -16.78 -15.28 -8.63
CA TYR A 3 -17.31 -16.61 -8.35
C TYR A 3 -18.81 -16.50 -8.02
N PRO A 4 -19.62 -17.54 -8.30
CA PRO A 4 -20.99 -17.61 -7.81
C PRO A 4 -21.04 -17.40 -6.29
N ARG A 5 -22.04 -16.67 -5.80
CA ARG A 5 -22.14 -16.34 -4.36
C ARG A 5 -22.18 -17.60 -3.50
N GLU A 6 -22.90 -18.60 -3.94
CA GLU A 6 -23.04 -19.89 -3.26
C GLU A 6 -21.67 -20.55 -3.03
N VAL A 7 -20.78 -20.47 -4.01
CA VAL A 7 -19.42 -21.03 -3.90
C VAL A 7 -18.54 -20.21 -2.95
N VAL A 8 -18.67 -18.88 -2.97
CA VAL A 8 -17.95 -18.00 -2.02
C VAL A 8 -18.40 -18.29 -0.59
N ASP A 9 -19.69 -18.43 -0.37
CA ASP A 9 -20.25 -18.73 0.94
C ASP A 9 -19.88 -20.14 1.40
N GLU A 10 -19.88 -21.13 0.52
CA GLU A 10 -19.43 -22.49 0.82
C GLU A 10 -17.96 -22.51 1.26
N VAL A 11 -17.08 -21.88 0.49
CA VAL A 11 -15.65 -21.80 0.85
C VAL A 11 -15.46 -21.07 2.19
N ARG A 12 -16.21 -19.99 2.44
CA ARG A 12 -16.15 -19.27 3.70
C ARG A 12 -16.62 -20.13 4.88
N LEU A 13 -17.74 -20.81 4.75
CA LEU A 13 -18.33 -21.65 5.81
C LEU A 13 -17.43 -22.83 6.19
N GLN A 14 -16.69 -23.39 5.23
CA GLN A 14 -15.75 -24.49 5.45
C GLN A 14 -14.38 -24.03 6.00
N ASN A 15 -14.17 -22.72 6.16
CA ASN A 15 -12.95 -22.14 6.68
C ASN A 15 -13.24 -21.30 7.92
N ASP A 16 -13.27 -21.94 9.09
CA ASP A 16 -13.42 -21.22 10.37
C ASP A 16 -12.32 -20.17 10.53
N ILE A 17 -12.74 -18.92 10.80
CA ILE A 17 -11.81 -17.79 10.85
C ILE A 17 -10.78 -17.93 11.98
N VAL A 18 -11.15 -18.52 13.11
CA VAL A 18 -10.22 -18.73 14.24
C VAL A 18 -9.15 -19.73 13.86
N GLU A 19 -9.54 -20.82 13.18
CA GLU A 19 -8.58 -21.84 12.73
C GLU A 19 -7.62 -21.28 11.68
N VAL A 20 -8.12 -20.49 10.72
CA VAL A 20 -7.26 -19.88 9.69
C VAL A 20 -6.30 -18.88 10.31
N ILE A 21 -6.80 -17.97 11.13
CA ILE A 21 -5.98 -16.90 11.74
C ILE A 21 -4.97 -17.49 12.75
N SER A 22 -5.32 -18.56 13.46
CA SER A 22 -4.41 -19.20 14.44
C SER A 22 -3.13 -19.76 13.82
N GLN A 23 -3.10 -19.97 12.49
CA GLN A 23 -1.88 -20.38 11.77
C GLN A 23 -0.86 -19.25 11.67
N TYR A 24 -1.29 -17.99 11.80
CA TYR A 24 -0.46 -16.79 11.65
C TYR A 24 -0.27 -16.04 12.97
N VAL A 25 -1.29 -16.07 13.83
CA VAL A 25 -1.35 -15.27 15.06
C VAL A 25 -1.69 -16.16 16.24
N PRO A 26 -0.86 -16.19 17.30
CA PRO A 26 -1.23 -16.86 18.56
C PRO A 26 -2.45 -16.18 19.18
N LEU A 27 -3.57 -16.89 19.24
CA LEU A 27 -4.82 -16.40 19.78
C LEU A 27 -5.11 -16.96 21.17
N LYS A 28 -5.64 -16.12 22.07
CA LYS A 28 -6.12 -16.52 23.41
C LYS A 28 -7.61 -16.25 23.51
N GLN A 29 -8.39 -17.23 23.90
CA GLN A 29 -9.82 -17.10 24.09
C GLN A 29 -10.15 -16.21 25.28
N LYS A 30 -11.09 -15.30 25.08
CA LYS A 30 -11.66 -14.45 26.13
C LYS A 30 -13.15 -14.25 25.85
N GLY A 31 -14.00 -15.01 26.56
CA GLY A 31 -15.44 -15.10 26.28
C GLY A 31 -15.71 -15.76 24.92
N SER A 32 -16.59 -15.17 24.12
CA SER A 32 -16.93 -15.61 22.75
C SER A 32 -15.95 -15.12 21.68
N SER A 33 -14.90 -14.40 22.05
CA SER A 33 -13.90 -13.87 21.12
C SER A 33 -12.51 -14.35 21.46
N TYR A 34 -11.63 -14.31 20.47
CA TYR A 34 -10.22 -14.64 20.59
C TYR A 34 -9.38 -13.37 20.40
N PHE A 35 -8.33 -13.20 21.19
CA PHE A 35 -7.47 -12.02 21.15
C PHE A 35 -6.02 -12.41 20.93
N GLY A 36 -5.31 -11.61 20.10
CA GLY A 36 -3.90 -11.74 19.81
C GLY A 36 -3.24 -10.40 19.51
N LEU A 37 -1.93 -10.41 19.28
CA LEU A 37 -1.23 -9.26 18.73
C LEU A 37 -1.57 -9.11 17.25
N CYS A 38 -1.83 -7.89 16.82
CA CYS A 38 -2.21 -7.64 15.43
C CYS A 38 -1.06 -7.91 14.46
N PRO A 39 -1.28 -8.69 13.39
CA PRO A 39 -0.24 -8.94 12.40
C PRO A 39 -0.04 -7.77 11.42
N PHE A 40 -0.94 -6.77 11.44
CA PHE A 40 -0.96 -5.66 10.49
C PHE A 40 -0.34 -4.37 11.03
N HIS A 41 -0.07 -4.30 12.34
CA HIS A 41 0.67 -3.19 12.96
C HIS A 41 1.44 -3.68 14.20
N ASN A 42 2.47 -2.95 14.58
CA ASN A 42 3.27 -3.31 15.74
C ASN A 42 2.58 -2.85 17.04
N GLU A 43 2.37 -3.77 17.98
CA GLU A 43 1.74 -3.49 19.28
C GLU A 43 2.27 -4.42 20.38
N LYS A 44 2.23 -3.94 21.64
CA LYS A 44 2.64 -4.72 22.82
C LYS A 44 1.45 -5.33 23.58
N THR A 45 0.24 -4.85 23.33
CA THR A 45 -1.00 -5.31 23.98
C THR A 45 -1.95 -5.86 22.92
N ALA A 46 -2.55 -7.01 23.21
CA ALA A 46 -3.45 -7.67 22.28
C ALA A 46 -4.70 -6.83 22.00
N SER A 47 -4.74 -6.18 20.83
CA SER A 47 -5.90 -5.43 20.34
C SER A 47 -6.61 -6.06 19.15
N PHE A 48 -6.07 -7.16 18.63
CA PHE A 48 -6.64 -7.90 17.52
C PHE A 48 -7.65 -8.92 18.04
N SER A 49 -8.93 -8.71 17.72
CA SER A 49 -10.05 -9.54 18.15
C SER A 49 -10.59 -10.36 16.98
N VAL A 50 -10.83 -11.64 17.21
CA VAL A 50 -11.47 -12.57 16.26
C VAL A 50 -12.74 -13.11 16.90
N ASN A 51 -13.89 -12.87 16.28
CA ASN A 51 -15.18 -13.36 16.76
C ASN A 51 -15.56 -14.65 16.02
N SER A 52 -15.61 -15.77 16.74
CA SER A 52 -15.91 -17.08 16.18
C SER A 52 -17.38 -17.25 15.77
N GLU A 53 -18.32 -16.60 16.45
CA GLU A 53 -19.74 -16.69 16.14
C GLU A 53 -20.09 -15.87 14.90
N LYS A 54 -19.53 -14.65 14.81
CA LYS A 54 -19.80 -13.72 13.70
C LYS A 54 -18.83 -13.88 12.51
N GLN A 55 -17.79 -14.74 12.64
CA GLN A 55 -16.82 -15.07 11.61
C GLN A 55 -16.11 -13.85 10.98
N PHE A 56 -15.72 -12.86 11.82
CA PHE A 56 -14.92 -11.72 11.41
C PHE A 56 -13.83 -11.38 12.44
N TYR A 57 -12.82 -10.61 11.99
CA TYR A 57 -11.81 -10.01 12.87
C TYR A 57 -11.91 -8.49 12.89
N TYR A 58 -11.48 -7.90 13.98
CA TYR A 58 -11.37 -6.44 14.14
C TYR A 58 -10.18 -6.10 15.03
N CYS A 59 -9.32 -5.18 14.59
CA CYS A 59 -8.22 -4.67 15.39
C CYS A 59 -8.57 -3.30 15.98
N PHE A 60 -8.67 -3.21 17.30
CA PHE A 60 -8.97 -1.95 17.99
C PHE A 60 -7.81 -0.93 17.94
N GLY A 61 -6.58 -1.37 17.62
CA GLY A 61 -5.40 -0.52 17.46
C GLY A 61 -5.32 0.19 16.11
N CYS A 62 -5.33 -0.56 15.00
CA CYS A 62 -5.17 0.02 13.64
C CYS A 62 -6.47 0.06 12.84
N GLY A 63 -7.57 -0.54 13.36
CA GLY A 63 -8.85 -0.61 12.66
C GLY A 63 -8.85 -1.57 11.45
N ALA A 64 -7.89 -2.50 11.34
CA ALA A 64 -7.95 -3.58 10.36
C ALA A 64 -9.14 -4.48 10.68
N ALA A 65 -9.94 -4.82 9.68
CA ALA A 65 -11.19 -5.55 9.88
C ALA A 65 -11.60 -6.32 8.64
N GLY A 66 -12.31 -7.43 8.80
CA GLY A 66 -12.82 -8.21 7.70
C GLY A 66 -13.15 -9.67 8.07
N ASN A 67 -13.40 -10.48 7.07
CA ASN A 67 -13.63 -11.92 7.20
C ASN A 67 -12.36 -12.73 6.86
N VAL A 68 -12.50 -14.06 6.71
CA VAL A 68 -11.38 -14.95 6.40
C VAL A 68 -10.68 -14.61 5.07
N PHE A 69 -11.43 -14.16 4.06
CA PHE A 69 -10.85 -13.73 2.78
C PHE A 69 -10.03 -12.46 2.95
N SER A 70 -10.61 -11.43 3.59
CA SER A 70 -9.92 -10.16 3.85
C SER A 70 -8.63 -10.36 4.63
N PHE A 71 -8.68 -11.24 5.64
CA PHE A 71 -7.49 -11.59 6.42
C PHE A 71 -6.39 -12.18 5.55
N LEU A 72 -6.74 -13.17 4.72
CA LEU A 72 -5.75 -13.84 3.88
C LEU A 72 -5.20 -12.91 2.79
N MET A 73 -6.06 -12.07 2.20
CA MET A 73 -5.65 -11.05 1.22
C MET A 73 -4.64 -10.07 1.81
N GLU A 74 -4.87 -9.59 3.03
CA GLU A 74 -3.99 -8.64 3.70
C GLU A 74 -2.71 -9.32 4.23
N MET A 75 -2.84 -10.50 4.83
CA MET A 75 -1.73 -11.25 5.41
C MET A 75 -0.74 -11.75 4.36
N GLU A 76 -1.26 -12.25 3.24
CA GLU A 76 -0.46 -12.84 2.17
C GLU A 76 -0.23 -11.90 0.99
N ASN A 77 -0.78 -10.67 1.07
CA ASN A 77 -0.73 -9.66 0.02
C ASN A 77 -1.16 -10.23 -1.36
N CYS A 78 -2.28 -10.93 -1.38
CA CYS A 78 -2.87 -11.54 -2.56
C CYS A 78 -4.22 -10.91 -2.90
N ASP A 79 -4.73 -11.14 -4.12
CA ASP A 79 -6.06 -10.68 -4.51
C ASP A 79 -7.15 -11.70 -4.09
N PHE A 80 -8.41 -11.27 -4.19
CA PHE A 80 -9.55 -12.12 -3.81
C PHE A 80 -9.58 -13.47 -4.56
N PRO A 81 -9.35 -13.56 -5.89
CA PRO A 81 -9.26 -14.83 -6.58
C PRO A 81 -8.18 -15.78 -6.05
N GLU A 82 -7.03 -15.25 -5.64
CA GLU A 82 -5.95 -16.05 -5.05
C GLU A 82 -6.30 -16.52 -3.63
N ALA A 83 -6.87 -15.64 -2.80
CA ALA A 83 -7.37 -15.99 -1.47
C ALA A 83 -8.47 -17.05 -1.55
N MET A 84 -9.42 -16.89 -2.49
CA MET A 84 -10.48 -17.84 -2.77
C MET A 84 -9.93 -19.24 -3.12
N LYS A 85 -8.90 -19.28 -4.00
CA LYS A 85 -8.26 -20.52 -4.41
C LYS A 85 -7.62 -21.27 -3.25
N ARG A 86 -6.87 -20.55 -2.40
CA ARG A 86 -6.19 -21.14 -1.23
C ARG A 86 -7.17 -21.68 -0.20
N LEU A 87 -8.23 -20.92 0.08
CA LEU A 87 -9.26 -21.37 1.03
C LEU A 87 -10.08 -22.53 0.49
N ALA A 88 -10.36 -22.56 -0.82
CA ALA A 88 -11.02 -23.68 -1.47
C ALA A 88 -10.12 -24.94 -1.47
N GLU A 89 -8.83 -24.81 -1.77
CA GLU A 89 -7.86 -25.91 -1.66
C GLU A 89 -7.78 -26.46 -0.22
N ARG A 90 -7.77 -25.58 0.78
CA ARG A 90 -7.80 -25.97 2.20
C ARG A 90 -9.05 -26.73 2.57
N ALA A 91 -10.20 -26.33 2.04
CA ALA A 91 -11.51 -26.94 2.29
C ALA A 91 -11.81 -28.13 1.34
N HIS A 92 -10.90 -28.48 0.42
CA HIS A 92 -11.09 -29.49 -0.63
C HIS A 92 -12.30 -29.22 -1.54
N ILE A 93 -12.62 -27.93 -1.77
CA ILE A 93 -13.70 -27.49 -2.65
C ILE A 93 -13.15 -27.26 -4.06
N THR A 94 -13.78 -27.88 -5.06
CA THR A 94 -13.45 -27.64 -6.47
C THR A 94 -14.13 -26.36 -6.93
N LEU A 95 -13.32 -25.32 -7.24
CA LEU A 95 -13.86 -24.06 -7.73
C LEU A 95 -14.36 -24.20 -9.16
N PRO A 96 -15.56 -23.72 -9.50
CA PRO A 96 -15.97 -23.55 -10.90
C PRO A 96 -15.10 -22.51 -11.58
N GLU A 97 -14.99 -22.57 -12.90
CA GLU A 97 -14.34 -21.46 -13.61
C GLU A 97 -15.13 -20.16 -13.34
N PRO A 98 -14.42 -19.09 -12.90
CA PRO A 98 -15.10 -17.86 -12.51
C PRO A 98 -15.85 -17.24 -13.71
N GLU A 99 -17.09 -16.87 -13.48
CA GLU A 99 -17.87 -16.15 -14.50
C GLU A 99 -17.16 -14.82 -14.84
N LYS A 100 -16.70 -14.74 -16.08
CA LYS A 100 -16.12 -13.51 -16.63
C LYS A 100 -17.24 -12.68 -17.24
N ASN A 101 -17.54 -11.52 -16.65
CA ASN A 101 -18.42 -10.57 -17.33
C ASN A 101 -17.71 -10.00 -18.59
N ALA A 102 -18.47 -9.52 -19.56
CA ALA A 102 -17.92 -8.99 -20.81
C ALA A 102 -16.87 -7.88 -20.59
N GLN A 103 -17.01 -7.05 -19.54
CA GLN A 103 -16.06 -6.01 -19.19
C GLN A 103 -14.75 -6.59 -18.64
N ALA A 104 -14.80 -7.63 -17.80
CA ALA A 104 -13.61 -8.30 -17.28
C ALA A 104 -12.85 -9.03 -18.39
N ILE A 105 -13.56 -9.67 -19.33
CA ILE A 105 -12.97 -10.29 -20.53
C ILE A 105 -12.27 -9.22 -21.38
N ALA A 106 -12.92 -8.09 -21.64
CA ALA A 106 -12.36 -7.00 -22.43
C ALA A 106 -11.12 -6.38 -21.74
N ALA A 107 -11.13 -6.22 -20.42
CA ALA A 107 -10.00 -5.72 -19.65
C ALA A 107 -8.81 -6.70 -19.68
N GLU A 108 -9.05 -7.99 -19.56
CA GLU A 108 -8.02 -9.04 -19.66
C GLU A 108 -7.41 -9.10 -21.07
N GLN A 109 -8.25 -9.04 -22.10
CA GLN A 109 -7.81 -8.99 -23.49
C GLN A 109 -6.96 -7.74 -23.75
N LEU A 110 -7.41 -6.57 -23.29
CA LEU A 110 -6.64 -5.33 -23.39
C LEU A 110 -5.28 -5.48 -22.72
N LYS A 111 -5.24 -6.01 -21.48
CA LYS A 111 -3.99 -6.23 -20.76
C LYS A 111 -3.03 -7.15 -21.51
N LYS A 112 -3.54 -8.22 -22.12
CA LYS A 112 -2.77 -9.13 -22.96
C LYS A 112 -2.17 -8.41 -24.17
N ARG A 113 -2.97 -7.59 -24.87
CA ARG A 113 -2.50 -6.80 -26.03
C ARG A 113 -1.47 -5.74 -25.61
N LEU A 114 -1.63 -5.11 -24.43
CA LEU A 114 -0.63 -4.19 -23.90
C LEU A 114 0.71 -4.88 -23.64
N PHE A 115 0.74 -6.10 -23.07
CA PHE A 115 1.96 -6.88 -22.91
C PHE A 115 2.62 -7.23 -24.25
N GLU A 116 1.81 -7.58 -25.25
CA GLU A 116 2.29 -7.87 -26.60
C GLU A 116 2.97 -6.64 -27.23
N MET A 117 2.34 -5.45 -27.14
CA MET A 117 2.92 -4.21 -27.62
C MET A 117 4.22 -3.84 -26.89
N HIS A 118 4.30 -4.01 -25.57
CA HIS A 118 5.54 -3.77 -24.84
C HIS A 118 6.65 -4.74 -25.23
N THR A 119 6.30 -5.99 -25.50
CA THR A 119 7.27 -7.00 -26.00
C THR A 119 7.79 -6.64 -27.39
N LEU A 120 6.90 -6.20 -28.30
CA LEU A 120 7.27 -5.74 -29.64
C LEU A 120 8.12 -4.47 -29.59
N ALA A 121 7.75 -3.51 -28.75
CA ALA A 121 8.55 -2.30 -28.53
C ALA A 121 9.95 -2.64 -28.01
N GLY A 122 10.06 -3.58 -27.06
CA GLY A 122 11.36 -4.05 -26.57
C GLY A 122 12.22 -4.67 -27.68
N ARG A 123 11.62 -5.46 -28.56
CA ARG A 123 12.32 -6.01 -29.74
C ARG A 123 12.72 -4.93 -30.70
N PHE A 124 11.82 -4.02 -31.04
CA PHE A 124 12.10 -2.86 -31.90
C PHE A 124 13.31 -2.06 -31.40
N PHE A 125 13.35 -1.72 -30.12
CA PHE A 125 14.49 -1.00 -29.55
C PHE A 125 15.77 -1.84 -29.51
N TYR A 126 15.66 -3.15 -29.27
CA TYR A 126 16.81 -4.04 -29.27
C TYR A 126 17.40 -4.17 -30.69
N GLU A 127 16.58 -4.32 -31.72
CA GLU A 127 16.99 -4.37 -33.14
C GLU A 127 17.62 -3.04 -33.55
N ALA A 128 16.99 -1.91 -33.26
CA ALA A 128 17.52 -0.57 -33.54
C ALA A 128 18.90 -0.33 -32.90
N LEU A 129 19.19 -0.94 -31.73
CA LEU A 129 20.53 -0.90 -31.15
C LEU A 129 21.58 -1.59 -32.01
N GLN A 130 21.22 -2.59 -32.79
CA GLN A 130 22.15 -3.34 -33.65
C GLN A 130 22.41 -2.65 -35.01
N GLU A 131 21.43 -1.83 -35.44
CA GLU A 131 21.49 -1.11 -36.72
C GLU A 131 22.46 0.10 -36.68
N GLU A 132 22.67 0.75 -37.79
CA GLU A 132 23.56 1.91 -37.91
C GLU A 132 23.16 3.06 -36.99
N GLU A 133 21.87 3.32 -36.86
CA GLU A 133 21.30 4.35 -35.98
C GLU A 133 21.67 4.15 -34.52
N GLY A 134 21.91 2.92 -34.08
CA GLY A 134 22.34 2.56 -32.72
C GLY A 134 23.83 2.73 -32.44
N ALA A 135 24.63 3.23 -33.38
CA ALA A 135 26.09 3.31 -33.22
C ALA A 135 26.53 4.14 -31.99
N GLU A 136 25.91 5.28 -31.78
CA GLU A 136 26.18 6.13 -30.59
C GLU A 136 25.86 5.41 -29.29
N ALA A 137 24.74 4.71 -29.25
CA ALA A 137 24.32 3.93 -28.08
C ALA A 137 25.28 2.77 -27.78
N ARG A 138 25.74 2.06 -28.83
CA ARG A 138 26.77 1.02 -28.68
C ARG A 138 28.11 1.60 -28.19
N ALA A 139 28.56 2.72 -28.75
CA ALA A 139 29.76 3.42 -28.29
C ALA A 139 29.65 3.85 -26.80
N TYR A 140 28.48 4.33 -26.38
CA TYR A 140 28.22 4.65 -24.98
C TYR A 140 28.30 3.39 -24.08
N LEU A 141 27.68 2.28 -24.45
CA LEU A 141 27.76 1.02 -23.70
C LEU A 141 29.21 0.51 -23.61
N GLN A 142 29.96 0.59 -24.70
CA GLN A 142 31.38 0.23 -24.74
C GLN A 142 32.23 1.12 -23.82
N LYS A 143 32.02 2.43 -23.87
CA LYS A 143 32.66 3.38 -22.92
C LYS A 143 32.34 3.05 -21.47
N ARG A 144 31.12 2.59 -21.19
CA ARG A 144 30.68 2.12 -19.88
C ARG A 144 31.13 0.70 -19.56
N GLN A 145 31.91 0.05 -20.42
CA GLN A 145 32.43 -1.33 -20.27
C GLN A 145 31.30 -2.36 -20.01
N MET A 146 30.14 -2.14 -20.64
CA MET A 146 29.01 -3.08 -20.56
C MET A 146 29.28 -4.30 -21.44
N ASP A 147 29.24 -5.50 -20.84
CA ASP A 147 29.33 -6.75 -21.58
C ASP A 147 28.13 -6.88 -22.54
N PRO A 148 28.31 -7.17 -23.83
CA PRO A 148 27.22 -7.40 -24.78
C PRO A 148 26.22 -8.47 -24.30
N ARG A 149 26.69 -9.49 -23.55
CA ARG A 149 25.81 -10.51 -22.96
C ARG A 149 24.85 -9.92 -21.92
N MET A 150 25.32 -8.91 -21.16
CA MET A 150 24.48 -8.18 -20.22
C MET A 150 23.43 -7.34 -20.93
N ALA A 151 23.84 -6.60 -21.98
CA ALA A 151 22.89 -5.82 -22.79
C ALA A 151 21.79 -6.72 -23.35
N ARG A 152 22.15 -7.91 -23.87
CA ARG A 152 21.18 -8.92 -24.37
C ARG A 152 20.29 -9.45 -23.24
N LYS A 153 20.87 -9.82 -22.10
CA LYS A 153 20.14 -10.39 -20.97
C LYS A 153 19.07 -9.44 -20.41
N PHE A 154 19.38 -8.15 -20.33
CA PHE A 154 18.46 -7.12 -19.85
C PHE A 154 17.61 -6.51 -20.97
N GLY A 155 17.80 -6.94 -22.23
CA GLY A 155 17.05 -6.43 -23.37
C GLY A 155 17.32 -4.96 -23.66
N ILE A 156 18.52 -4.46 -23.34
CA ILE A 156 18.90 -3.06 -23.57
C ILE A 156 18.80 -2.76 -25.07
N GLY A 157 18.16 -1.63 -25.39
CA GLY A 157 17.90 -1.22 -26.77
C GLY A 157 18.23 0.25 -27.02
N TYR A 158 17.88 0.72 -28.19
CA TYR A 158 17.97 2.12 -28.57
C TYR A 158 16.66 2.58 -29.19
N SER A 159 16.16 3.70 -28.78
CA SER A 159 15.04 4.36 -29.45
C SER A 159 15.60 5.34 -30.47
N PRO A 160 15.37 5.14 -31.77
CA PRO A 160 15.83 6.04 -32.83
C PRO A 160 15.39 7.49 -32.56
N ASP A 161 16.17 8.46 -33.07
CA ASP A 161 15.75 9.88 -33.01
C ASP A 161 14.77 10.19 -34.17
N SER A 162 13.65 9.48 -34.12
CA SER A 162 12.53 9.62 -35.06
C SER A 162 11.29 10.07 -34.32
N TYR A 163 10.44 10.81 -35.04
CA TYR A 163 9.24 11.37 -34.46
C TYR A 163 8.19 10.31 -34.10
N ASP A 164 8.03 9.27 -34.95
CA ASP A 164 6.92 8.31 -34.90
C ASP A 164 7.29 6.89 -35.34
N ALA A 165 8.58 6.50 -35.28
CA ALA A 165 9.02 5.21 -35.77
C ALA A 165 8.39 4.03 -35.06
N LEU A 166 8.32 4.06 -33.71
CA LEU A 166 7.66 3.02 -32.90
C LEU A 166 6.15 3.02 -33.17
N PHE A 167 5.53 4.21 -33.25
CA PHE A 167 4.10 4.32 -33.55
C PHE A 167 3.75 3.62 -34.86
N ARG A 168 4.48 3.92 -35.94
CA ARG A 168 4.28 3.26 -37.27
C ARG A 168 4.50 1.75 -37.17
N HIS A 169 5.57 1.33 -36.50
CA HIS A 169 5.86 -0.08 -36.31
C HIS A 169 4.70 -0.84 -35.63
N LEU A 170 4.13 -0.27 -34.57
CA LEU A 170 2.98 -0.88 -33.88
C LEU A 170 1.71 -0.89 -34.74
N GLN A 171 1.47 0.17 -35.54
CA GLN A 171 0.35 0.19 -36.49
C GLN A 171 0.48 -0.89 -37.59
N GLU A 172 1.67 -1.08 -38.14
CA GLU A 172 1.95 -2.15 -39.11
C GLU A 172 1.72 -3.55 -38.54
N LYS A 173 1.90 -3.74 -37.24
CA LYS A 173 1.55 -4.97 -36.49
C LYS A 173 0.05 -5.11 -36.21
N GLY A 174 -0.78 -4.17 -36.66
CA GLY A 174 -2.25 -4.25 -36.57
C GLY A 174 -2.83 -3.77 -35.22
N PHE A 175 -2.10 -2.98 -34.44
CA PHE A 175 -2.64 -2.40 -33.20
C PHE A 175 -3.40 -1.10 -33.49
N LYS A 176 -4.52 -0.93 -32.79
CA LYS A 176 -5.34 0.30 -32.90
C LYS A 176 -4.68 1.44 -32.14
N VAL A 177 -4.81 2.65 -32.66
CA VAL A 177 -4.27 3.88 -32.03
C VAL A 177 -4.72 3.98 -30.56
N SER A 178 -5.99 3.74 -30.28
CA SER A 178 -6.54 3.79 -28.92
C SER A 178 -5.92 2.76 -27.95
N GLU A 179 -5.38 1.66 -28.44
CA GLU A 179 -4.62 0.68 -27.65
C GLU A 179 -3.17 1.12 -27.47
N ILE A 180 -2.55 1.63 -28.55
CA ILE A 180 -1.17 2.13 -28.53
C ILE A 180 -1.00 3.25 -27.51
N LEU A 181 -1.91 4.23 -27.47
CA LEU A 181 -1.89 5.32 -26.50
C LEU A 181 -1.92 4.83 -25.05
N LYS A 182 -2.62 3.74 -24.76
CA LYS A 182 -2.69 3.15 -23.40
C LYS A 182 -1.38 2.51 -22.94
N THR A 183 -0.42 2.28 -23.85
CA THR A 183 0.94 1.84 -23.47
C THR A 183 1.77 2.94 -22.83
N GLY A 184 1.43 4.22 -23.09
CA GLY A 184 2.25 5.36 -22.72
C GLY A 184 3.58 5.47 -23.45
N LEU A 185 3.80 4.65 -24.50
CA LEU A 185 4.99 4.71 -25.36
C LEU A 185 4.85 5.72 -26.51
N VAL A 186 3.62 6.06 -26.83
CA VAL A 186 3.23 7.04 -27.86
C VAL A 186 2.29 8.07 -27.21
N LEU A 187 2.44 9.30 -27.61
CA LEU A 187 1.67 10.44 -27.09
C LEU A 187 0.94 11.13 -28.26
N GLU A 188 -0.22 11.68 -27.95
CA GLU A 188 -0.92 12.56 -28.87
C GLU A 188 -0.26 13.93 -28.89
N ASN A 189 -0.22 14.57 -30.06
CA ASN A 189 0.34 15.90 -30.23
C ASN A 189 -0.53 16.96 -29.52
N LYS A 190 0.08 18.01 -29.02
CA LYS A 190 -0.60 19.09 -28.31
C LYS A 190 -1.66 19.81 -29.15
N ASP A 191 -1.52 19.78 -30.45
CA ASP A 191 -2.46 20.36 -31.40
C ASP A 191 -3.60 19.41 -31.81
N GLY A 192 -3.63 18.21 -31.24
CA GLY A 192 -4.59 17.16 -31.56
C GLY A 192 -4.40 16.54 -32.94
N LYS A 193 -3.29 16.86 -33.65
CA LYS A 193 -3.02 16.36 -35.00
C LYS A 193 -1.84 15.40 -35.01
N GLY A 194 -2.13 14.10 -34.93
CA GLY A 194 -1.13 13.05 -35.01
C GLY A 194 -0.52 12.64 -33.67
N TYR A 195 0.47 11.76 -33.77
CA TYR A 195 1.05 11.08 -32.62
C TYR A 195 2.57 11.08 -32.74
N HIS A 196 3.25 11.02 -31.60
CA HIS A 196 4.70 10.97 -31.55
C HIS A 196 5.19 9.98 -30.49
N ASP A 197 6.38 9.43 -30.74
CA ASP A 197 7.05 8.52 -29.82
C ASP A 197 7.50 9.27 -28.55
N ARG A 198 7.22 8.70 -27.39
CA ARG A 198 7.66 9.24 -26.09
C ARG A 198 9.17 9.23 -25.94
N PHE A 199 9.82 8.17 -26.41
CA PHE A 199 11.25 7.99 -26.33
C PHE A 199 11.88 8.22 -27.70
N ARG A 200 12.88 9.11 -27.77
CA ARG A 200 13.59 9.46 -29.00
C ARG A 200 15.06 9.73 -28.67
N GLY A 201 15.99 9.20 -29.45
CA GLY A 201 17.42 9.36 -29.25
C GLY A 201 17.91 8.87 -27.87
N ARG A 202 17.34 7.77 -27.37
CA ARG A 202 17.61 7.30 -26.01
C ARG A 202 18.07 5.84 -25.97
N LEU A 203 19.02 5.58 -25.09
CA LEU A 203 19.35 4.21 -24.66
C LEU A 203 18.20 3.68 -23.79
N MET A 204 17.63 2.53 -24.16
CA MET A 204 16.40 1.99 -23.60
C MET A 204 16.67 0.83 -22.64
N PHE A 205 16.02 0.87 -21.48
CA PHE A 205 16.07 -0.13 -20.42
C PHE A 205 14.66 -0.69 -20.22
N PRO A 206 14.39 -1.91 -20.70
CA PRO A 206 13.10 -2.55 -20.44
C PRO A 206 12.91 -2.78 -18.92
N ILE A 207 11.74 -2.41 -18.42
CA ILE A 207 11.34 -2.66 -17.04
C ILE A 207 10.45 -3.89 -17.03
N PHE A 208 10.84 -4.89 -16.24
CA PHE A 208 10.11 -6.14 -16.13
C PHE A 208 9.28 -6.19 -14.85
N ASP A 209 8.12 -6.82 -14.93
CA ASP A 209 7.40 -7.24 -13.73
C ASP A 209 8.11 -8.44 -13.06
N VAL A 210 7.62 -8.85 -11.91
CA VAL A 210 8.18 -9.98 -11.16
C VAL A 210 8.16 -11.29 -11.99
N GLN A 211 7.22 -11.44 -12.93
CA GLN A 211 7.12 -12.60 -13.81
C GLN A 211 8.09 -12.54 -15.00
N GLY A 212 8.76 -11.42 -15.23
CA GLY A 212 9.70 -11.24 -16.34
C GLY A 212 9.05 -10.73 -17.64
N ARG A 213 7.84 -10.18 -17.56
CA ARG A 213 7.16 -9.54 -18.70
C ARG A 213 7.51 -8.06 -18.74
N VAL A 214 7.71 -7.51 -19.93
CA VAL A 214 7.98 -6.07 -20.09
C VAL A 214 6.71 -5.27 -19.77
N VAL A 215 6.80 -4.35 -18.81
CA VAL A 215 5.70 -3.50 -18.35
C VAL A 215 5.91 -2.02 -18.65
N GLY A 216 7.14 -1.61 -18.94
CA GLY A 216 7.52 -0.25 -19.24
C GLY A 216 8.97 -0.13 -19.64
N PHE A 217 9.45 1.09 -19.78
CA PHE A 217 10.82 1.39 -20.18
C PHE A 217 11.37 2.60 -19.41
N GLY A 218 12.68 2.58 -19.16
CA GLY A 218 13.49 3.74 -18.87
C GLY A 218 14.28 4.12 -20.12
N GLY A 219 14.44 5.41 -20.38
CA GLY A 219 15.21 5.90 -21.51
C GLY A 219 16.25 6.94 -21.08
N ARG A 220 17.54 6.66 -21.23
CA ARG A 220 18.63 7.62 -20.97
C ARG A 220 18.95 8.38 -22.25
N ILE A 221 18.95 9.72 -22.20
CA ILE A 221 19.37 10.55 -23.34
C ILE A 221 20.89 10.40 -23.54
N LEU A 222 21.31 10.28 -24.81
CA LEU A 222 22.73 10.19 -25.19
C LEU A 222 23.30 11.58 -25.52
N ALA A 223 22.52 12.40 -26.20
CA ALA A 223 22.87 13.80 -26.49
C ALA A 223 22.71 14.71 -25.25
N LYS A 224 23.11 15.98 -25.39
CA LYS A 224 22.82 17.01 -24.38
C LYS A 224 21.33 17.30 -24.35
N GLY A 225 20.69 17.20 -23.17
CA GLY A 225 19.26 17.47 -23.01
C GLY A 225 18.72 16.98 -21.67
N GLU A 226 17.53 17.44 -21.33
CA GLU A 226 16.81 17.07 -20.11
C GLU A 226 15.46 16.41 -20.48
N PRO A 227 14.94 15.49 -19.68
CA PRO A 227 15.61 14.89 -18.50
C PRO A 227 16.64 13.83 -18.93
N LYS A 228 17.73 13.69 -18.12
CA LYS A 228 18.78 12.66 -18.33
C LYS A 228 18.18 11.26 -18.40
N TYR A 229 17.24 10.92 -17.51
CA TYR A 229 16.45 9.70 -17.54
C TYR A 229 14.97 10.02 -17.65
N LEU A 230 14.28 9.37 -18.56
CA LEU A 230 12.84 9.44 -18.75
C LEU A 230 12.26 8.05 -18.55
N ASN A 231 11.25 7.89 -17.70
CA ASN A 231 10.55 6.63 -17.49
C ASN A 231 9.17 6.63 -18.16
N SER A 232 8.64 5.44 -18.43
CA SER A 232 7.23 5.26 -18.80
C SER A 232 6.33 5.99 -17.78
N PRO A 233 5.17 6.52 -18.19
CA PRO A 233 4.17 7.05 -17.28
C PRO A 233 3.48 5.91 -16.53
N GLU A 234 2.69 6.24 -15.50
CA GLU A 234 1.79 5.29 -14.86
C GLU A 234 0.80 4.73 -15.90
N THR A 235 0.66 3.41 -15.96
CA THR A 235 -0.26 2.73 -16.89
C THR A 235 -0.93 1.55 -16.18
N ILE A 236 -1.80 0.84 -16.89
CA ILE A 236 -2.41 -0.41 -16.39
C ILE A 236 -1.34 -1.47 -16.06
N LEU A 237 -0.21 -1.48 -16.79
CA LEU A 237 0.86 -2.46 -16.59
C LEU A 237 1.97 -1.98 -15.66
N PHE A 238 2.26 -0.69 -15.64
CA PHE A 238 3.43 -0.12 -14.99
C PHE A 238 3.07 0.89 -13.91
N SER A 239 3.66 0.72 -12.75
CA SER A 239 3.63 1.71 -11.67
C SER A 239 5.03 1.89 -11.08
N LYS A 240 5.54 3.12 -11.06
CA LYS A 240 6.84 3.45 -10.48
C LYS A 240 6.91 3.15 -8.98
N SER A 241 5.77 3.23 -8.29
CA SER A 241 5.68 2.96 -6.85
C SER A 241 5.72 1.47 -6.51
N ARG A 242 5.50 0.57 -7.46
CA ARG A 242 5.44 -0.89 -7.24
C ARG A 242 6.55 -1.65 -7.94
N ASN A 243 7.08 -1.11 -9.03
CA ASN A 243 8.10 -1.79 -9.82
C ASN A 243 9.51 -1.40 -9.37
N LEU A 244 10.38 -2.38 -9.26
CA LEU A 244 11.81 -2.22 -8.99
C LEU A 244 12.60 -2.83 -10.14
N TYR A 245 13.59 -2.11 -10.66
CA TYR A 245 14.42 -2.58 -11.76
C TYR A 245 15.30 -3.75 -11.31
N GLY A 246 15.31 -4.82 -12.07
CA GLY A 246 16.14 -6.01 -11.81
C GLY A 246 15.54 -7.01 -10.81
N LEU A 247 14.37 -6.74 -10.21
CA LEU A 247 13.77 -7.65 -9.22
C LEU A 247 13.42 -9.02 -9.81
N ASN A 248 13.00 -9.10 -11.06
CA ASN A 248 12.75 -10.35 -11.78
C ASN A 248 14.00 -11.25 -11.89
N PHE A 249 15.19 -10.68 -11.88
CA PHE A 249 16.47 -11.41 -11.84
C PHE A 249 16.92 -11.68 -10.41
N ALA A 250 16.86 -10.68 -9.54
CA ALA A 250 17.32 -10.77 -8.16
C ALA A 250 16.59 -11.86 -7.36
N LYS A 251 15.29 -12.05 -7.56
CA LYS A 251 14.49 -13.12 -6.92
C LYS A 251 14.98 -14.54 -7.20
N GLN A 252 15.74 -14.74 -8.31
CA GLN A 252 16.24 -16.06 -8.69
C GLN A 252 17.47 -16.50 -7.90
N THR A 253 18.11 -15.57 -7.16
CA THR A 253 19.36 -15.85 -6.44
C THR A 253 19.16 -16.70 -5.20
N ARG A 254 17.93 -16.88 -4.71
CA ARG A 254 17.58 -17.54 -3.44
C ARG A 254 18.22 -16.91 -2.20
N LYS A 255 18.95 -15.81 -2.34
CA LYS A 255 19.45 -15.03 -1.21
C LYS A 255 18.29 -14.23 -0.63
N ARG A 256 18.14 -14.26 0.70
CA ARG A 256 17.16 -13.44 1.40
C ARG A 256 17.70 -12.04 1.72
N GLU A 257 18.81 -11.65 1.10
CA GLU A 257 19.45 -10.35 1.20
C GLU A 257 19.45 -9.69 -0.19
N LEU A 258 19.03 -8.44 -0.27
CA LEU A 258 19.04 -7.63 -1.50
C LEU A 258 19.88 -6.36 -1.33
N ILE A 259 20.56 -5.98 -2.40
CA ILE A 259 21.27 -4.70 -2.54
C ILE A 259 20.32 -3.73 -3.23
N LEU A 260 19.98 -2.62 -2.59
CA LEU A 260 19.12 -1.58 -3.14
C LEU A 260 19.95 -0.36 -3.53
N VAL A 261 19.89 0.01 -4.81
CA VAL A 261 20.60 1.16 -5.41
C VAL A 261 19.60 2.14 -6.05
N GLU A 262 20.08 3.31 -6.52
CA GLU A 262 19.22 4.35 -7.08
C GLU A 262 18.95 4.18 -8.58
N GLY A 263 19.97 3.78 -9.35
CA GLY A 263 19.96 3.92 -10.80
C GLY A 263 20.10 2.62 -11.59
N TYR A 264 19.67 2.68 -12.86
CA TYR A 264 19.78 1.58 -13.80
C TYR A 264 21.23 1.13 -14.01
N MET A 265 22.15 2.08 -14.17
CA MET A 265 23.54 1.78 -14.49
C MET A 265 24.27 1.16 -13.31
N ASP A 266 24.01 1.63 -12.08
CA ASP A 266 24.60 1.07 -10.86
C ASP A 266 24.16 -0.39 -10.69
N MET A 267 22.84 -0.64 -10.84
CA MET A 267 22.29 -1.99 -10.80
C MET A 267 22.94 -2.90 -11.84
N LEU A 268 23.08 -2.46 -13.09
CA LEU A 268 23.66 -3.25 -14.16
C LEU A 268 25.14 -3.53 -13.93
N SER A 269 25.90 -2.56 -13.46
CA SER A 269 27.33 -2.68 -13.15
C SER A 269 27.56 -3.66 -12.00
N ILE A 270 26.80 -3.56 -10.92
CA ILE A 270 26.86 -4.47 -9.77
C ILE A 270 26.47 -5.88 -10.20
N TYR A 271 25.41 -6.02 -11.01
CA TYR A 271 24.98 -7.31 -11.52
C TYR A 271 26.06 -7.95 -12.41
N GLN A 272 26.69 -7.17 -13.30
CA GLN A 272 27.79 -7.62 -14.15
C GLN A 272 29.01 -8.07 -13.35
N ALA A 273 29.26 -7.44 -12.21
CA ALA A 273 30.34 -7.81 -11.28
C ALA A 273 30.04 -9.12 -10.50
N GLY A 274 28.88 -9.76 -10.72
CA GLY A 274 28.51 -11.05 -10.12
C GLY A 274 27.57 -10.95 -8.91
N PHE A 275 27.13 -9.77 -8.53
CA PHE A 275 26.18 -9.57 -7.42
C PHE A 275 24.75 -9.52 -7.95
N HIS A 276 24.17 -10.69 -8.15
CA HIS A 276 22.88 -10.83 -8.83
C HIS A 276 21.67 -10.49 -7.96
N ASN A 277 21.84 -10.29 -6.65
CA ASN A 277 20.82 -9.90 -5.70
C ASN A 277 20.68 -8.36 -5.58
N VAL A 278 20.79 -7.64 -6.70
CA VAL A 278 20.71 -6.18 -6.74
C VAL A 278 19.44 -5.72 -7.45
N VAL A 279 18.82 -4.65 -6.92
CA VAL A 279 17.63 -3.99 -7.47
C VAL A 279 17.80 -2.47 -7.41
N ALA A 280 17.12 -1.75 -8.32
CA ALA A 280 17.14 -0.29 -8.30
C ALA A 280 15.73 0.30 -8.23
N SER A 281 15.61 1.48 -7.59
CA SER A 281 14.43 2.33 -7.72
C SER A 281 14.37 2.98 -9.11
N LEU A 282 13.20 3.44 -9.51
CA LEU A 282 12.95 3.95 -10.87
C LEU A 282 12.88 5.50 -10.90
N GLY A 283 13.85 6.15 -10.25
CA GLY A 283 13.86 7.63 -10.16
C GLY A 283 12.72 8.19 -9.30
N THR A 284 12.24 7.41 -8.36
CA THR A 284 11.28 7.79 -7.32
C THR A 284 11.83 7.41 -5.96
N ALA A 285 11.47 8.13 -4.92
CA ALA A 285 11.83 7.74 -3.57
C ALA A 285 11.29 6.34 -3.24
N PHE A 286 12.08 5.56 -2.51
CA PHE A 286 11.65 4.25 -2.02
C PHE A 286 10.45 4.43 -1.09
N ASN A 287 9.41 3.60 -1.27
CA ASN A 287 8.13 3.77 -0.60
C ASN A 287 7.57 2.45 -0.05
N GLN A 288 6.40 2.53 0.62
CA GLN A 288 5.74 1.41 1.27
C GLN A 288 5.40 0.25 0.31
N GLU A 289 4.97 0.55 -0.92
CA GLU A 289 4.63 -0.47 -1.92
C GLU A 289 5.89 -1.22 -2.40
N HIS A 290 7.01 -0.51 -2.57
CA HIS A 290 8.31 -1.13 -2.83
C HIS A 290 8.72 -2.08 -1.70
N ALA A 291 8.59 -1.64 -0.44
CA ALA A 291 8.93 -2.45 0.72
C ALA A 291 8.07 -3.72 0.80
N ARG A 292 6.75 -3.60 0.64
CA ARG A 292 5.83 -4.75 0.59
C ARG A 292 6.20 -5.74 -0.53
N THR A 293 6.56 -5.22 -1.70
CA THR A 293 6.98 -6.06 -2.83
C THR A 293 8.27 -6.80 -2.53
N LEU A 294 9.29 -6.11 -1.96
CA LEU A 294 10.57 -6.71 -1.60
C LEU A 294 10.46 -7.75 -0.48
N LYS A 295 9.59 -7.54 0.50
CA LYS A 295 9.45 -8.42 1.68
C LYS A 295 9.12 -9.87 1.30
N ARG A 296 8.50 -10.08 0.16
CA ARG A 296 8.24 -11.42 -0.39
C ARG A 296 9.52 -12.17 -0.78
N PHE A 297 10.64 -11.46 -0.99
CA PHE A 297 11.87 -12.02 -1.55
C PHE A 297 13.09 -11.87 -0.64
N ALA A 298 13.04 -10.97 0.35
CA ALA A 298 14.16 -10.70 1.22
C ALA A 298 13.71 -10.35 2.65
N ASP A 299 14.61 -10.57 3.60
CA ASP A 299 14.52 -10.12 4.99
C ASP A 299 15.59 -9.06 5.29
N ASP A 300 16.70 -9.11 4.57
CA ASP A 300 17.84 -8.22 4.72
C ASP A 300 17.98 -7.31 3.51
N VAL A 301 18.29 -6.03 3.75
CA VAL A 301 18.54 -5.05 2.69
C VAL A 301 19.83 -4.29 2.99
N ILE A 302 20.73 -4.26 2.00
CA ILE A 302 21.89 -3.37 2.00
C ILE A 302 21.53 -2.17 1.12
N LEU A 303 21.39 -0.99 1.74
CA LEU A 303 21.25 0.28 1.02
C LEU A 303 22.62 0.72 0.52
N LEU A 304 22.75 0.88 -0.77
CA LEU A 304 23.96 1.38 -1.44
C LEU A 304 23.56 2.54 -2.36
N TYR A 305 23.30 3.69 -1.76
CA TYR A 305 22.97 4.92 -2.46
C TYR A 305 24.22 5.79 -2.65
N ASP A 306 24.11 6.78 -3.52
CA ASP A 306 25.23 7.69 -3.80
C ASP A 306 25.72 8.36 -2.52
N SER A 307 27.02 8.61 -2.42
CA SER A 307 27.64 9.16 -1.21
C SER A 307 27.50 10.69 -1.11
N ASP A 308 26.84 11.32 -2.07
CA ASP A 308 26.49 12.73 -2.02
C ASP A 308 25.36 13.03 -1.01
N GLU A 309 25.06 14.31 -0.83
CA GLU A 309 24.00 14.75 0.09
C GLU A 309 22.61 14.22 -0.34
N ALA A 310 22.33 14.17 -1.65
CA ALA A 310 21.07 13.73 -2.18
C ALA A 310 20.84 12.22 -1.92
N GLY A 311 21.84 11.37 -2.18
CA GLY A 311 21.80 9.93 -1.91
C GLY A 311 21.77 9.63 -0.41
N THR A 312 22.54 10.37 0.41
CA THR A 312 22.48 10.26 1.88
C THR A 312 21.06 10.56 2.38
N ASN A 313 20.44 11.64 1.92
CA ASN A 313 19.07 12.00 2.29
C ASN A 313 18.04 10.98 1.75
N ALA A 314 18.30 10.38 0.59
CA ALA A 314 17.45 9.30 0.05
C ALA A 314 17.55 8.05 0.92
N ALA A 315 18.75 7.65 1.39
CA ALA A 315 18.94 6.54 2.32
C ALA A 315 18.20 6.78 3.64
N LEU A 316 18.36 7.97 4.24
CA LEU A 316 17.66 8.35 5.48
C LEU A 316 16.13 8.31 5.35
N ARG A 317 15.57 8.57 4.16
CA ARG A 317 14.13 8.41 3.90
C ARG A 317 13.71 6.96 3.67
N ALA A 318 14.57 6.12 3.10
CA ALA A 318 14.27 4.71 2.82
C ALA A 318 14.32 3.85 4.09
N ILE A 319 15.24 4.13 5.02
CA ILE A 319 15.44 3.39 6.28
C ILE A 319 14.12 3.20 7.06
N PRO A 320 13.36 4.24 7.43
CA PRO A 320 12.14 4.07 8.21
C PRO A 320 11.08 3.22 7.50
N VAL A 321 11.03 3.32 6.17
CA VAL A 321 10.10 2.51 5.36
C VAL A 321 10.48 1.04 5.42
N LEU A 322 11.77 0.72 5.29
CA LEU A 322 12.26 -0.66 5.36
C LEU A 322 12.09 -1.26 6.76
N VAL A 323 12.54 -0.54 7.81
CA VAL A 323 12.45 -0.99 9.21
C VAL A 323 11.00 -1.24 9.61
N LYS A 324 10.07 -0.33 9.26
CA LYS A 324 8.64 -0.49 9.53
C LYS A 324 8.04 -1.74 8.87
N ASN A 325 8.60 -2.19 7.75
CA ASN A 325 8.19 -3.42 7.06
C ASN A 325 9.00 -4.66 7.53
N GLY A 326 9.75 -4.56 8.63
CA GLY A 326 10.44 -5.67 9.27
C GLY A 326 11.69 -6.15 8.52
N PHE A 327 12.38 -5.27 7.79
CA PHE A 327 13.69 -5.58 7.22
C PHE A 327 14.82 -5.30 8.19
N HIS A 328 15.85 -6.15 8.16
CA HIS A 328 17.15 -5.82 8.71
C HIS A 328 17.90 -4.95 7.69
N VAL A 329 18.23 -3.73 8.09
CA VAL A 329 18.79 -2.74 7.17
C VAL A 329 20.24 -2.48 7.51
N LYS A 330 21.10 -2.65 6.52
CA LYS A 330 22.49 -2.19 6.53
C LYS A 330 22.67 -1.10 5.49
N VAL A 331 23.62 -0.22 5.71
CA VAL A 331 23.96 0.87 4.81
C VAL A 331 25.44 0.85 4.51
N THR A 332 25.78 1.02 3.26
CA THR A 332 27.17 1.28 2.84
C THR A 332 27.19 2.38 1.80
N GLN A 333 28.28 3.09 1.71
CA GLN A 333 28.51 4.15 0.73
C GLN A 333 29.82 3.88 0.02
N VAL A 334 29.87 4.19 -1.27
CA VAL A 334 31.10 4.10 -2.04
C VAL A 334 32.07 5.20 -1.54
N PRO A 335 33.32 4.85 -1.22
CA PRO A 335 34.32 5.87 -0.83
C PRO A 335 34.60 6.88 -1.95
N ASP A 336 35.10 8.05 -1.56
CA ASP A 336 35.61 9.10 -2.45
C ASP A 336 34.58 9.75 -3.38
N GLY A 337 33.26 9.69 -3.03
CA GLY A 337 32.19 10.33 -3.79
C GLY A 337 31.92 9.72 -5.16
N LYS A 338 32.42 8.50 -5.41
CA LYS A 338 32.18 7.74 -6.64
C LYS A 338 30.85 7.02 -6.62
N ASP A 339 30.29 6.80 -7.80
CA ASP A 339 29.15 5.90 -7.95
C ASP A 339 29.61 4.41 -7.93
N PRO A 340 28.73 3.44 -7.68
CA PRO A 340 29.06 2.02 -7.67
C PRO A 340 29.71 1.53 -8.97
N ASP A 341 29.28 2.06 -10.12
CA ASP A 341 29.85 1.72 -11.44
C ASP A 341 31.32 2.12 -11.53
N GLU A 342 31.66 3.34 -11.14
CA GLU A 342 33.05 3.83 -11.12
C GLU A 342 33.93 3.07 -10.14
N PHE A 343 33.40 2.76 -8.95
CA PHE A 343 34.13 2.00 -7.94
C PHE A 343 34.48 0.59 -8.41
N ILE A 344 33.51 -0.14 -8.96
CA ILE A 344 33.72 -1.51 -9.47
C ILE A 344 34.76 -1.52 -10.59
N LYS A 345 34.69 -0.56 -11.51
CA LYS A 345 35.67 -0.43 -12.59
C LYS A 345 37.09 -0.13 -12.09
N ALA A 346 37.21 0.69 -11.06
CA ALA A 346 38.51 1.08 -10.52
C ALA A 346 39.15 0.05 -9.58
N LYS A 347 38.34 -0.64 -8.76
CA LYS A 347 38.80 -1.50 -7.66
C LYS A 347 38.43 -2.98 -7.86
N GLY A 348 37.51 -3.29 -8.73
CA GLY A 348 37.07 -4.65 -9.02
C GLY A 348 36.04 -5.23 -8.03
N ALA A 349 35.52 -6.40 -8.39
CA ALA A 349 34.46 -7.08 -7.62
C ALA A 349 34.89 -7.53 -6.22
N ALA A 350 36.19 -7.85 -6.01
CA ALA A 350 36.68 -8.28 -4.71
C ALA A 350 36.63 -7.16 -3.66
N GLU A 351 37.03 -5.93 -4.02
CA GLU A 351 36.95 -4.76 -3.15
C GLU A 351 35.48 -4.34 -2.93
N PHE A 352 34.64 -4.47 -3.96
CA PHE A 352 33.20 -4.24 -3.80
C PHE A 352 32.57 -5.25 -2.83
N SER A 353 32.97 -6.52 -2.87
CA SER A 353 32.54 -7.52 -1.88
C SER A 353 32.91 -7.13 -0.45
N LYS A 354 34.13 -6.62 -0.24
CA LYS A 354 34.55 -6.11 1.09
C LYS A 354 33.69 -4.92 1.53
N LEU A 355 33.35 -4.03 0.61
CA LEU A 355 32.46 -2.90 0.89
C LEU A 355 31.10 -3.37 1.40
N LEU A 356 30.51 -4.39 0.78
CA LEU A 356 29.22 -4.96 1.20
C LEU A 356 29.33 -5.67 2.56
N VAL A 357 30.41 -6.44 2.80
CA VAL A 357 30.64 -7.12 4.09
C VAL A 357 30.79 -6.12 5.23
N ASN A 358 31.41 -4.98 4.96
CA ASN A 358 31.62 -3.90 5.92
C ASN A 358 30.41 -2.92 6.03
N ALA A 359 29.27 -3.25 5.40
CA ALA A 359 28.06 -2.45 5.53
C ALA A 359 27.64 -2.35 7.00
N VAL A 360 27.43 -1.14 7.49
CA VAL A 360 27.09 -0.86 8.87
C VAL A 360 25.57 -0.94 9.09
N HIS A 361 25.18 -1.25 10.31
CA HIS A 361 23.77 -1.20 10.67
C HIS A 361 23.23 0.24 10.50
N TYR A 362 21.95 0.38 10.12
CA TYR A 362 21.37 1.69 9.80
C TYR A 362 21.48 2.70 10.94
N ILE A 363 21.45 2.26 12.21
CA ILE A 363 21.58 3.13 13.38
C ILE A 363 22.97 3.78 13.43
N SER A 364 24.04 2.98 13.24
CA SER A 364 25.40 3.52 13.16
C SER A 364 25.56 4.51 11.99
N PHE A 365 24.87 4.23 10.87
CA PHE A 365 24.87 5.15 9.72
C PHE A 365 24.17 6.48 10.06
N GLU A 366 22.99 6.44 10.68
CA GLU A 366 22.26 7.64 11.10
C GLU A 366 23.08 8.47 12.11
N ILE A 367 23.69 7.82 13.12
CA ILE A 367 24.58 8.46 14.08
C ILE A 367 25.79 9.11 13.37
N ALA A 368 26.40 8.40 12.42
CA ALA A 368 27.52 8.95 11.65
C ALA A 368 27.10 10.16 10.80
N CYS A 369 25.90 10.16 10.23
CA CYS A 369 25.35 11.28 9.46
C CYS A 369 25.19 12.54 10.32
N ILE A 370 24.67 12.41 11.54
CA ILE A 370 24.55 13.56 12.43
C ILE A 370 25.92 13.98 12.99
N GLN A 371 26.82 13.04 13.26
CA GLN A 371 28.17 13.35 13.74
C GLN A 371 28.93 14.28 12.78
N ARG A 372 28.77 14.08 11.46
CA ARG A 372 29.42 14.91 10.43
C ARG A 372 29.04 16.40 10.50
N LYS A 373 27.87 16.73 11.09
CA LYS A 373 27.37 18.10 11.24
C LYS A 373 28.05 18.86 12.39
N TYR A 374 28.72 18.16 13.30
CA TYR A 374 29.21 18.72 14.56
C TYR A 374 30.72 18.61 14.72
N ASN A 375 31.34 19.70 15.22
CA ASN A 375 32.73 19.67 15.67
C ASN A 375 32.76 19.20 17.13
N LEU A 376 33.07 17.92 17.36
CA LEU A 376 33.06 17.32 18.69
C LEU A 376 34.18 17.82 19.64
N LYS A 377 35.12 18.66 19.16
CA LYS A 377 36.03 19.39 20.03
C LYS A 377 35.35 20.53 20.80
N ASN A 378 34.22 21.04 20.26
CA ASN A 378 33.42 22.07 20.90
C ASN A 378 32.42 21.43 21.88
N PRO A 379 32.41 21.81 23.17
CA PRO A 379 31.48 21.26 24.16
C PRO A 379 30.01 21.43 23.78
N GLU A 380 29.60 22.56 23.22
CA GLU A 380 28.23 22.83 22.79
C GLU A 380 27.81 21.90 21.66
N HIS A 381 28.69 21.66 20.68
CA HIS A 381 28.42 20.72 19.59
C HIS A 381 28.34 19.27 20.09
N ARG A 382 29.10 18.89 21.12
CA ARG A 382 28.99 17.56 21.75
C ARG A 382 27.62 17.35 22.40
N VAL A 383 27.12 18.37 23.09
CA VAL A 383 25.78 18.31 23.70
C VAL A 383 24.71 18.15 22.62
N ARG A 384 24.73 18.98 21.57
CA ARG A 384 23.77 18.91 20.46
C ARG A 384 23.79 17.54 19.76
N PHE A 385 25.01 17.06 19.48
CA PHE A 385 25.16 15.72 18.88
C PHE A 385 24.61 14.61 19.79
N ALA A 386 24.92 14.63 21.09
CA ALA A 386 24.44 13.64 22.05
C ALA A 386 22.89 13.67 22.15
N THR A 387 22.29 14.86 22.08
CA THR A 387 20.82 15.03 22.09
C THR A 387 20.18 14.46 20.83
N GLU A 388 20.69 14.81 19.63
CA GLU A 388 20.17 14.24 18.38
C GLU A 388 20.37 12.72 18.30
N ALA A 389 21.50 12.20 18.79
CA ALA A 389 21.74 10.77 18.87
C ALA A 389 20.75 10.08 19.84
N ALA A 390 20.46 10.71 21.00
CA ALA A 390 19.45 10.21 21.92
C ALA A 390 18.05 10.14 21.29
N GLU A 391 17.69 11.09 20.41
CA GLU A 391 16.43 11.07 19.65
C GLU A 391 16.35 9.87 18.68
N ILE A 392 17.47 9.51 18.03
CA ILE A 392 17.54 8.30 17.18
C ILE A 392 17.36 7.05 18.05
N LEU A 393 18.09 6.96 19.17
CA LEU A 393 18.05 5.81 20.06
C LEU A 393 16.69 5.64 20.75
N ALA A 394 15.98 6.73 21.04
CA ALA A 394 14.63 6.69 21.63
C ALA A 394 13.61 5.97 20.74
N LYS A 395 13.79 6.03 19.40
CA LYS A 395 12.90 5.37 18.43
C LYS A 395 13.07 3.85 18.34
N LEU A 396 14.13 3.30 18.95
CA LEU A 396 14.38 1.86 18.93
C LEU A 396 13.46 1.15 19.92
N ASP A 397 12.83 0.06 19.50
CA ASP A 397 11.97 -0.76 20.37
C ASP A 397 12.81 -1.60 21.36
N SER A 398 13.97 -2.08 20.93
CA SER A 398 14.85 -2.94 21.74
C SER A 398 15.71 -2.15 22.70
N GLU A 399 15.54 -2.41 24.00
CA GLU A 399 16.38 -1.81 25.04
C GLU A 399 17.85 -2.31 24.97
N ILE A 400 18.05 -3.55 24.50
CA ILE A 400 19.38 -4.12 24.28
C ILE A 400 20.08 -3.36 23.16
N GLU A 401 19.40 -3.14 22.04
CA GLU A 401 19.92 -2.36 20.91
C GLU A 401 20.27 -0.93 21.34
N ARG A 402 19.37 -0.25 22.05
CA ARG A 402 19.63 1.08 22.62
C ARG A 402 20.92 1.12 23.42
N ASN A 403 21.16 0.13 24.29
CA ASN A 403 22.35 0.07 25.14
C ASN A 403 23.63 -0.13 24.35
N VAL A 404 23.63 -0.94 23.30
CA VAL A 404 24.81 -1.13 22.44
C VAL A 404 25.22 0.18 21.78
N TYR A 405 24.28 0.89 21.15
CA TYR A 405 24.59 2.15 20.46
C TYR A 405 24.80 3.33 21.41
N LEU A 406 24.18 3.30 22.59
CA LEU A 406 24.43 4.28 23.66
C LEU A 406 25.90 4.30 24.06
N GLY A 407 26.54 3.14 24.22
CA GLY A 407 27.97 3.04 24.49
C GLY A 407 28.85 3.65 23.38
N GLU A 408 28.42 3.53 22.11
CA GLU A 408 29.08 4.15 20.96
C GLU A 408 29.02 5.69 21.06
N VAL A 409 27.82 6.25 21.33
CA VAL A 409 27.64 7.70 21.49
C VAL A 409 28.42 8.24 22.69
N SER A 410 28.39 7.54 23.84
CA SER A 410 29.15 7.90 25.05
C SER A 410 30.65 7.98 24.76
N ARG A 411 31.21 6.97 24.11
CA ARG A 411 32.63 6.92 23.75
C ARG A 411 33.03 8.08 22.84
N VAL A 412 32.21 8.44 21.87
CA VAL A 412 32.49 9.49 20.89
C VAL A 412 32.37 10.90 21.51
N THR A 413 31.42 11.09 22.43
CA THR A 413 31.14 12.39 23.06
C THR A 413 31.89 12.62 24.35
N GLY A 414 32.30 11.56 25.04
CA GLY A 414 32.81 11.63 26.42
C GLY A 414 31.71 11.96 27.44
N VAL A 415 30.44 11.87 27.07
CA VAL A 415 29.29 12.05 27.98
C VAL A 415 29.01 10.70 28.64
N GLU A 416 28.77 10.70 29.96
CA GLU A 416 28.42 9.48 30.69
C GLU A 416 27.17 8.81 30.15
N GLU A 417 27.19 7.47 30.02
CA GLU A 417 26.06 6.69 29.51
C GLU A 417 24.77 6.97 30.25
N GLU A 418 24.83 7.15 31.58
CA GLU A 418 23.62 7.38 32.38
C GLU A 418 22.98 8.74 32.08
N ALA A 419 23.74 9.75 31.71
CA ALA A 419 23.20 11.04 31.27
C ALA A 419 22.44 10.91 29.95
N ILE A 420 23.01 10.17 28.97
CA ILE A 420 22.35 9.92 27.68
C ILE A 420 21.14 9.02 27.87
N ARG A 421 21.22 8.00 28.71
CA ARG A 421 20.12 7.10 29.08
C ARG A 421 18.95 7.84 29.71
N SER A 422 19.26 8.79 30.60
CA SER A 422 18.23 9.65 31.21
C SER A 422 17.50 10.48 30.17
N GLU A 423 18.21 11.01 29.18
CA GLU A 423 17.60 11.77 28.09
C GLU A 423 16.73 10.89 27.19
N ILE A 424 17.20 9.70 26.83
CA ILE A 424 16.41 8.71 26.07
C ILE A 424 15.13 8.37 26.82
N ARG A 425 15.19 8.11 28.14
CA ARG A 425 13.99 7.82 28.95
C ARG A 425 12.97 8.96 28.92
N LYS A 426 13.43 10.22 29.00
CA LYS A 426 12.55 11.39 28.89
C LYS A 426 11.88 11.47 27.52
N LEU A 427 12.63 11.20 26.44
CA LEU A 427 12.11 11.21 25.08
C LEU A 427 11.07 10.11 24.88
N VAL A 428 11.35 8.88 25.29
CA VAL A 428 10.39 7.75 25.23
C VAL A 428 9.15 8.06 26.04
N GLN A 429 9.27 8.55 27.29
CA GLN A 429 8.13 8.94 28.12
C GLN A 429 7.31 10.09 27.50
N LYS A 430 7.98 11.03 26.83
CA LYS A 430 7.32 12.13 26.12
C LYS A 430 6.57 11.64 24.89
N GLU A 431 7.13 10.68 24.12
CA GLU A 431 6.46 10.05 22.99
C GLU A 431 5.28 9.18 23.46
N ASP A 432 5.47 8.36 24.49
CA ASP A 432 4.39 7.58 25.11
C ASP A 432 3.27 8.47 25.65
N ALA A 433 3.63 9.55 26.34
CA ALA A 433 2.65 10.53 26.84
C ALA A 433 1.98 11.32 25.71
N ALA A 434 2.70 11.62 24.62
CA ALA A 434 2.13 12.24 23.43
C ALA A 434 1.20 11.27 22.70
N TYR A 435 1.60 10.00 22.57
CA TYR A 435 0.77 8.94 22.00
C TYR A 435 -0.49 8.68 22.87
N GLN A 436 -0.34 8.62 24.20
CA GLN A 436 -1.47 8.50 25.12
C GLN A 436 -2.37 9.74 25.07
N ARG A 437 -1.80 10.95 25.06
CA ARG A 437 -2.54 12.20 24.87
C ARG A 437 -3.21 12.29 23.50
N GLU A 438 -2.60 11.75 22.47
CA GLU A 438 -3.19 11.70 21.13
C GLU A 438 -4.24 10.59 21.04
N ALA A 439 -4.03 9.45 21.70
CA ALA A 439 -5.03 8.40 21.90
C ALA A 439 -6.17 8.88 22.82
N GLU A 440 -5.86 9.57 23.91
CA GLU A 440 -6.85 10.24 24.76
C GLU A 440 -7.50 11.44 24.07
N LYS A 441 -6.75 12.22 23.30
CA LYS A 441 -7.31 13.25 22.41
C LYS A 441 -8.09 12.63 21.26
N ARG A 442 -7.69 11.49 20.71
CA ARG A 442 -8.53 10.71 19.81
C ARG A 442 -9.76 10.16 20.53
N GLN A 443 -9.63 9.66 21.76
CA GLN A 443 -10.76 9.27 22.60
C GLN A 443 -11.55 10.47 23.13
N GLN A 444 -10.92 11.60 23.50
CA GLN A 444 -11.59 12.85 23.86
C GLN A 444 -12.01 13.64 22.62
N ASN A 445 -11.30 13.59 21.50
CA ASN A 445 -11.78 14.09 20.21
C ASN A 445 -12.84 13.17 19.62
N LEU A 446 -12.84 11.91 19.94
CA LEU A 446 -14.02 11.05 19.84
C LEU A 446 -15.14 11.49 20.81
N LYS A 447 -14.83 12.14 21.94
CA LYS A 447 -15.80 12.74 22.88
C LYS A 447 -16.03 14.26 22.69
N ASN A 448 -15.07 15.04 22.17
CA ASN A 448 -15.08 16.52 22.21
C ASN A 448 -14.78 17.24 20.87
N TYR A 449 -14.61 16.49 19.73
CA TYR A 449 -14.35 17.15 18.46
C TYR A 449 -15.65 17.65 17.83
N THR A 450 -15.90 18.95 17.99
CA THR A 450 -16.94 19.66 17.27
C THR A 450 -16.41 20.96 16.68
N PRO A 451 -16.31 21.01 15.35
CA PRO A 451 -16.97 22.06 14.61
C PRO A 451 -18.41 21.62 14.37
N GLU A 452 -19.37 22.52 14.50
CA GLU A 452 -20.82 22.24 14.47
C GLU A 452 -21.32 21.43 13.26
N GLY A 453 -20.64 21.46 12.12
CA GLY A 453 -20.96 20.64 10.94
C GLY A 453 -20.59 19.15 11.06
N ARG A 454 -19.43 18.78 11.64
CA ARG A 454 -18.96 17.38 11.75
C ARG A 454 -19.55 16.61 12.94
N ARG A 455 -20.14 17.28 13.94
CA ARG A 455 -20.93 16.62 14.99
C ARG A 455 -22.20 16.01 14.44
N LYS A 456 -22.84 16.72 13.49
CA LYS A 456 -24.03 16.21 12.80
C LYS A 456 -23.68 14.93 12.02
N ASP A 457 -22.55 14.90 11.29
CA ASP A 457 -22.13 13.75 10.50
C ASP A 457 -21.81 12.50 11.33
N LYS A 458 -21.11 12.64 12.47
CA LYS A 458 -20.75 11.48 13.30
C LYS A 458 -21.97 10.82 13.96
N GLY A 459 -22.87 11.63 14.50
CA GLY A 459 -24.09 11.10 15.08
C GLY A 459 -25.03 10.50 14.03
N LEU A 460 -25.01 11.02 12.81
CA LEU A 460 -25.76 10.47 11.69
C LEU A 460 -25.15 9.13 11.22
N LEU A 461 -23.82 9.03 11.19
CA LEU A 461 -23.10 7.79 10.86
C LEU A 461 -23.39 6.70 11.91
N GLU A 462 -23.37 7.04 13.19
CA GLU A 462 -23.71 6.11 14.27
C GLU A 462 -25.19 5.66 14.19
N ALA A 463 -26.09 6.58 13.82
CA ALA A 463 -27.50 6.25 13.63
C ALA A 463 -27.70 5.24 12.50
N GLN A 464 -27.06 5.45 11.34
CA GLN A 464 -27.12 4.55 10.19
C GLN A 464 -26.57 3.16 10.57
N ARG A 465 -25.41 3.10 11.21
CA ARG A 465 -24.80 1.84 11.65
C ARG A 465 -25.67 1.09 12.64
N SER A 466 -26.29 1.80 13.60
CA SER A 466 -27.21 1.18 14.56
C SER A 466 -28.45 0.58 13.89
N LEU A 467 -29.07 1.30 12.94
CA LEU A 467 -30.22 0.79 12.22
C LEU A 467 -29.88 -0.44 11.37
N LEU A 468 -28.73 -0.44 10.68
CA LEU A 468 -28.26 -1.59 9.94
C LEU A 468 -27.95 -2.78 10.85
N TYR A 469 -27.38 -2.53 12.02
CA TYR A 469 -27.14 -3.57 13.03
C TYR A 469 -28.45 -4.25 13.46
N TYR A 470 -29.47 -3.45 13.84
CA TYR A 470 -30.77 -4.00 14.28
C TYR A 470 -31.51 -4.69 13.12
N ALA A 471 -31.48 -4.11 11.93
CA ALA A 471 -32.08 -4.73 10.73
C ALA A 471 -31.46 -6.09 10.40
N ALA A 472 -30.15 -6.26 10.64
CA ALA A 472 -29.49 -7.54 10.43
C ALA A 472 -29.77 -8.58 11.53
N GLN A 473 -30.14 -8.16 12.75
CA GLN A 473 -30.44 -9.06 13.87
C GLN A 473 -31.90 -9.57 13.83
N HIS A 474 -32.84 -8.78 13.31
CA HIS A 474 -34.27 -9.06 13.37
C HIS A 474 -34.95 -8.74 12.03
N GLN A 475 -35.53 -9.77 11.37
CA GLN A 475 -36.22 -9.60 10.10
C GLN A 475 -37.39 -8.61 10.20
N GLY A 476 -38.23 -8.68 11.26
CA GLY A 476 -39.35 -7.76 11.45
C GLY A 476 -38.92 -6.28 11.53
N ILE A 477 -37.73 -6.00 12.10
CA ILE A 477 -37.17 -4.65 12.11
C ILE A 477 -36.78 -4.22 10.69
N TYR A 478 -36.14 -5.11 9.92
CA TYR A 478 -35.80 -4.83 8.54
C TYR A 478 -37.06 -4.52 7.71
N ASP A 479 -38.10 -5.36 7.80
CA ASP A 479 -39.32 -5.19 7.06
C ASP A 479 -40.04 -3.86 7.39
N THR A 480 -40.05 -3.47 8.66
CA THR A 480 -40.56 -2.17 9.11
C THR A 480 -39.73 -0.99 8.59
N LEU A 481 -38.41 -1.08 8.69
CA LEU A 481 -37.50 -0.02 8.22
C LEU A 481 -37.52 0.14 6.71
N LYS A 482 -37.75 -0.94 5.94
CA LYS A 482 -37.85 -0.92 4.48
C LYS A 482 -39.04 -0.07 3.99
N GLU A 483 -40.10 0.02 4.74
CA GLU A 483 -41.25 0.86 4.40
C GLU A 483 -41.02 2.34 4.69
N ILE A 484 -40.02 2.65 5.53
CA ILE A 484 -39.78 4.01 6.06
C ILE A 484 -38.56 4.68 5.47
N LEU A 485 -37.47 3.89 5.27
CA LEU A 485 -36.16 4.42 4.83
C LEU A 485 -36.03 4.40 3.32
N GLU A 486 -35.44 5.45 2.77
CA GLU A 486 -35.11 5.64 1.37
C GLU A 486 -33.60 5.82 1.18
N GLU A 487 -33.09 5.68 -0.06
CA GLU A 487 -31.68 5.84 -0.39
C GLU A 487 -31.12 7.18 0.11
N ASP A 488 -31.86 8.27 -0.07
CA ASP A 488 -31.48 9.63 0.33
C ASP A 488 -31.44 9.86 1.86
N ASP A 489 -31.89 8.89 2.66
CA ASP A 489 -31.74 8.95 4.11
C ASP A 489 -30.34 8.54 4.55
N PHE A 490 -29.56 7.89 3.68
CA PHE A 490 -28.19 7.44 3.96
C PHE A 490 -27.16 8.42 3.38
N THR A 491 -26.08 8.67 4.14
CA THR A 491 -25.03 9.61 3.75
C THR A 491 -24.03 9.04 2.75
N GLU A 492 -23.88 7.73 2.71
CA GLU A 492 -22.98 7.00 1.83
C GLU A 492 -23.71 5.83 1.17
N GLY A 493 -23.55 5.65 -0.13
CA GLY A 493 -24.21 4.58 -0.90
C GLY A 493 -23.89 3.16 -0.41
N ILE A 494 -22.77 2.98 0.31
CA ILE A 494 -22.41 1.70 0.92
C ILE A 494 -23.43 1.26 1.98
N TYR A 495 -23.95 2.16 2.79
CA TYR A 495 -24.93 1.82 3.84
C TYR A 495 -26.28 1.47 3.25
N TRP A 496 -26.74 2.19 2.20
CA TRP A 496 -27.93 1.82 1.47
C TRP A 496 -27.79 0.47 0.79
N ARG A 497 -26.67 0.21 0.14
CA ARG A 497 -26.35 -1.08 -0.46
C ARG A 497 -26.33 -2.20 0.59
N THR A 498 -25.72 -1.97 1.75
CA THR A 498 -25.72 -2.92 2.87
C THR A 498 -27.14 -3.19 3.37
N PHE A 499 -28.00 -2.16 3.43
CA PHE A 499 -29.41 -2.33 3.79
C PHE A 499 -30.16 -3.22 2.80
N GLY A 500 -29.94 -3.06 1.50
CA GLY A 500 -30.50 -3.94 0.46
C GLY A 500 -29.97 -5.39 0.58
N ASP A 501 -28.66 -5.54 0.82
CA ASP A 501 -28.02 -6.85 1.00
C ASP A 501 -28.54 -7.61 2.25
N ILE A 502 -28.90 -6.89 3.32
CA ILE A 502 -29.58 -7.46 4.50
C ILE A 502 -30.93 -8.07 4.09
N GLY A 503 -31.71 -7.34 3.29
CA GLY A 503 -32.99 -7.83 2.80
C GLY A 503 -32.87 -9.07 1.92
N ASP A 504 -31.92 -9.08 1.03
CA ASP A 504 -31.61 -10.24 0.18
C ASP A 504 -31.28 -11.49 1.02
N LEU A 505 -30.50 -11.33 2.09
CA LEU A 505 -30.14 -12.43 2.99
C LEU A 505 -31.35 -12.95 3.76
N TRP A 506 -32.19 -12.06 4.28
CA TRP A 506 -33.44 -12.47 4.93
C TRP A 506 -34.36 -13.27 3.99
N GLN A 507 -34.51 -12.84 2.72
CA GLN A 507 -35.34 -13.51 1.74
C GLN A 507 -34.79 -14.86 1.28
N ASN A 508 -33.46 -14.96 1.08
CA ASN A 508 -32.86 -16.14 0.45
C ASN A 508 -32.30 -17.15 1.45
N ALA A 509 -31.78 -16.68 2.60
CA ALA A 509 -31.11 -17.51 3.59
C ALA A 509 -31.90 -17.65 4.91
N GLY A 510 -32.85 -16.76 5.20
CA GLY A 510 -33.58 -16.72 6.46
C GLY A 510 -32.75 -16.30 7.67
N HIS A 511 -31.55 -15.84 7.45
CA HIS A 511 -30.63 -15.31 8.48
C HIS A 511 -29.62 -14.34 7.87
N VAL A 512 -29.04 -13.49 8.70
CA VAL A 512 -28.03 -12.52 8.29
C VAL A 512 -26.79 -12.67 9.19
N PHE A 513 -25.71 -13.22 8.65
CA PHE A 513 -24.43 -13.20 9.32
C PHE A 513 -23.59 -12.00 8.86
N PRO A 514 -22.92 -11.28 9.76
CA PRO A 514 -22.03 -10.17 9.38
C PRO A 514 -20.97 -10.54 8.34
N ALA A 515 -20.40 -11.75 8.41
CA ALA A 515 -19.42 -12.23 7.46
C ALA A 515 -19.99 -12.39 6.04
N ASP A 516 -21.30 -12.70 5.89
CA ASP A 516 -21.95 -12.78 4.59
C ASP A 516 -22.07 -11.41 3.94
N LEU A 517 -22.43 -10.40 4.73
CA LEU A 517 -22.48 -9.02 4.26
C LEU A 517 -21.11 -8.50 3.83
N VAL A 518 -20.06 -8.78 4.62
CA VAL A 518 -18.68 -8.39 4.27
C VAL A 518 -18.23 -9.05 2.95
N SER A 519 -18.60 -10.30 2.73
CA SER A 519 -18.24 -11.05 1.51
C SER A 519 -18.89 -10.48 0.22
N ARG A 520 -19.93 -9.65 0.34
CA ARG A 520 -20.59 -9.02 -0.81
C ARG A 520 -19.84 -7.84 -1.40
N PHE A 521 -18.76 -7.39 -0.73
CA PHE A 521 -17.91 -6.28 -1.13
C PHE A 521 -16.54 -6.78 -1.53
N GLU A 522 -16.00 -6.32 -2.67
CA GLU A 522 -14.69 -6.73 -3.18
C GLU A 522 -13.55 -5.79 -2.72
N ASP A 523 -13.89 -4.52 -2.44
CA ASP A 523 -12.93 -3.51 -2.00
C ASP A 523 -12.67 -3.60 -0.49
N ALA A 524 -11.39 -3.62 -0.10
CA ALA A 524 -11.00 -3.77 1.30
C ALA A 524 -11.48 -2.61 2.21
N LYS A 525 -11.66 -1.40 1.66
CA LYS A 525 -12.19 -0.26 2.44
C LYS A 525 -13.69 -0.43 2.67
N GLU A 526 -14.44 -0.89 1.66
CA GLU A 526 -15.86 -1.20 1.79
C GLU A 526 -16.07 -2.33 2.80
N GLN A 527 -15.29 -3.43 2.71
CA GLN A 527 -15.31 -4.53 3.67
C GLN A 527 -15.07 -4.05 5.10
N LYS A 528 -14.10 -3.16 5.30
CA LYS A 528 -13.83 -2.53 6.59
C LYS A 528 -15.03 -1.72 7.10
N GLN A 529 -15.64 -0.87 6.26
CA GLN A 529 -16.79 -0.06 6.65
C GLN A 529 -17.99 -0.90 7.07
N VAL A 530 -18.26 -1.99 6.33
CA VAL A 530 -19.32 -2.94 6.68
C VAL A 530 -19.00 -3.70 7.98
N THR A 531 -17.76 -4.13 8.18
CA THR A 531 -17.34 -4.80 9.42
C THR A 531 -17.51 -3.89 10.65
N GLU A 532 -17.21 -2.59 10.51
CA GLU A 532 -17.36 -1.61 11.58
C GLU A 532 -18.81 -1.47 12.10
N ILE A 533 -19.83 -1.78 11.27
CA ILE A 533 -21.25 -1.80 11.67
C ILE A 533 -21.47 -2.84 12.80
N PHE A 534 -20.79 -3.98 12.71
CA PHE A 534 -20.99 -5.13 13.60
C PHE A 534 -19.91 -5.29 14.68
N ALA A 535 -18.86 -4.48 14.64
CA ALA A 535 -17.74 -4.53 15.58
C ALA A 535 -18.14 -4.05 17.01
N VAL A 536 -19.15 -3.18 17.10
CA VAL A 536 -19.67 -2.68 18.38
C VAL A 536 -20.90 -3.52 18.74
N GLN A 537 -20.89 -4.13 19.95
CA GLN A 537 -22.11 -4.73 20.51
C GLN A 537 -23.01 -3.61 21.04
N LEU A 538 -24.16 -3.42 20.41
CA LEU A 538 -25.24 -2.59 20.97
C LEU A 538 -25.99 -3.48 21.98
N THR A 539 -25.70 -3.30 23.26
CA THR A 539 -26.40 -4.00 24.35
C THR A 539 -27.70 -3.27 24.64
N THR A 540 -28.81 -3.79 24.13
CA THR A 540 -30.16 -3.43 24.61
C THR A 540 -30.77 -4.70 25.21
N GLU A 541 -30.88 -4.73 26.54
CA GLU A 541 -31.37 -5.91 27.27
C GLU A 541 -32.90 -6.09 27.20
N ASN A 542 -33.66 -5.06 26.78
CA ASN A 542 -35.11 -5.07 26.68
C ASN A 542 -35.63 -4.61 25.31
N GLY A 543 -36.69 -5.25 24.82
CA GLY A 543 -37.35 -4.89 23.57
C GLY A 543 -37.86 -3.44 23.50
N ALA A 544 -38.35 -2.89 24.64
CA ALA A 544 -38.79 -1.49 24.74
C ALA A 544 -37.63 -0.48 24.57
N ASP A 545 -36.44 -0.78 25.07
CA ASP A 545 -35.26 0.08 24.93
C ASP A 545 -34.74 0.04 23.48
N MET A 546 -34.82 -1.12 22.81
CA MET A 546 -34.48 -1.27 21.41
C MET A 546 -35.44 -0.50 20.50
N GLU A 547 -36.75 -0.60 20.73
CA GLU A 547 -37.77 0.13 19.99
C GLU A 547 -37.58 1.65 20.11
N LYS A 548 -37.30 2.14 21.34
CA LYS A 548 -36.98 3.54 21.59
C LYS A 548 -35.71 3.98 20.85
N ALA A 549 -34.65 3.18 20.90
CA ALA A 549 -33.38 3.46 20.21
C ALA A 549 -33.60 3.55 18.69
N ILE A 550 -34.32 2.63 18.09
CA ILE A 550 -34.63 2.64 16.66
C ILE A 550 -35.43 3.88 16.27
N ASN A 551 -36.48 4.21 17.03
CA ASN A 551 -37.28 5.41 16.81
C ASN A 551 -36.43 6.69 16.83
N GLU A 552 -35.52 6.81 17.81
CA GLU A 552 -34.61 7.96 17.92
C GLU A 552 -33.67 8.05 16.70
N GLN A 553 -33.12 6.91 16.23
CA GLN A 553 -32.20 6.90 15.08
C GLN A 553 -32.94 7.20 13.77
N VAL A 554 -34.13 6.65 13.52
CA VAL A 554 -34.94 6.97 12.34
C VAL A 554 -35.30 8.46 12.32
N LYS A 555 -35.79 9.01 13.46
CA LYS A 555 -36.08 10.44 13.56
C LYS A 555 -34.85 11.29 13.26
N ARG A 556 -33.66 10.86 13.70
CA ARG A 556 -32.41 11.55 13.44
C ARG A 556 -32.04 11.59 11.98
N LEU A 557 -32.15 10.44 11.26
CA LEU A 557 -31.92 10.37 9.82
C LEU A 557 -32.85 11.30 9.06
N LYS A 558 -34.15 11.12 9.26
CA LYS A 558 -35.20 11.90 8.57
C LYS A 558 -35.10 13.39 8.86
N ARG A 559 -34.79 13.77 10.11
CA ARG A 559 -34.61 15.19 10.51
C ARG A 559 -33.41 15.80 9.78
N THR A 560 -32.30 15.09 9.68
CA THR A 560 -31.11 15.59 8.97
C THR A 560 -31.39 15.79 7.48
N LYS A 561 -32.12 14.86 6.82
CA LYS A 561 -32.58 15.01 5.43
C LYS A 561 -33.46 16.25 5.28
N ILE A 562 -34.45 16.44 6.15
CA ILE A 562 -35.36 17.60 6.12
C ILE A 562 -34.58 18.90 6.34
N ASP A 563 -33.67 18.95 7.29
CA ASP A 563 -32.83 20.13 7.56
C ASP A 563 -31.95 20.50 6.36
N HIS A 564 -31.38 19.50 5.68
CA HIS A 564 -30.59 19.69 4.47
C HIS A 564 -31.45 20.21 3.31
N LEU A 565 -32.62 19.61 3.09
CA LEU A 565 -33.57 20.08 2.07
C LEU A 565 -34.07 21.50 2.37
N THR A 566 -34.33 21.83 3.63
CA THR A 566 -34.76 23.16 4.06
C THR A 566 -33.67 24.22 3.81
N ALA A 567 -32.40 23.87 4.03
CA ALA A 567 -31.28 24.78 3.78
C ALA A 567 -31.08 25.07 2.27
N ASN A 568 -31.53 24.19 1.39
CA ASN A 568 -31.40 24.31 -0.07
C ASN A 568 -32.74 24.66 -0.77
N ALA A 569 -33.82 24.86 -0.03
CA ALA A 569 -35.14 25.17 -0.60
C ALA A 569 -35.16 26.53 -1.27
N ALA A 570 -35.65 26.58 -2.50
CA ALA A 570 -35.70 27.78 -3.34
C ALA A 570 -36.98 28.58 -3.19
N THR A 571 -38.07 28.00 -2.64
CA THR A 571 -39.38 28.63 -2.53
C THR A 571 -39.95 28.55 -1.10
N VAL A 572 -40.79 29.54 -0.76
CA VAL A 572 -41.50 29.60 0.51
C VAL A 572 -42.45 28.40 0.69
N GLU A 573 -43.05 27.95 -0.40
CA GLU A 573 -43.96 26.79 -0.40
C GLU A 573 -43.21 25.47 -0.08
N GLU A 574 -41.99 25.30 -0.58
CA GLU A 574 -41.11 24.17 -0.24
C GLU A 574 -40.72 24.21 1.23
N ILE A 575 -40.34 25.37 1.76
CA ILE A 575 -40.01 25.55 3.18
C ILE A 575 -41.23 25.18 4.04
N GLN A 576 -42.41 25.60 3.69
CA GLN A 576 -43.62 25.30 4.47
C GLN A 576 -43.92 23.79 4.47
N ARG A 577 -43.79 23.10 3.33
CA ARG A 577 -43.94 21.62 3.25
C ARG A 577 -42.93 20.89 4.11
N LEU A 578 -41.67 21.36 4.13
CA LEU A 578 -40.61 20.76 4.94
C LEU A 578 -40.81 21.00 6.43
N VAL A 579 -41.33 22.15 6.84
CA VAL A 579 -41.71 22.45 8.23
C VAL A 579 -42.86 21.53 8.68
N ASP A 580 -43.85 21.31 7.83
CA ASP A 580 -44.95 20.40 8.13
C ASP A 580 -44.47 18.93 8.18
N ALA A 581 -43.53 18.53 7.31
CA ALA A 581 -42.89 17.23 7.35
C ALA A 581 -42.10 17.04 8.67
N LYS A 582 -41.40 18.08 9.14
CA LYS A 582 -40.67 18.05 10.40
C LYS A 582 -41.60 17.88 11.62
N ARG A 583 -42.78 18.55 11.63
CA ARG A 583 -43.80 18.38 12.67
C ARG A 583 -44.36 16.96 12.67
N LYS A 584 -44.66 16.39 11.50
CA LYS A 584 -45.12 14.99 11.38
C LYS A 584 -44.08 13.99 11.88
N LEU A 585 -42.79 14.29 11.66
CA LEU A 585 -41.69 13.44 12.14
C LEU A 585 -41.61 13.37 13.67
N ASP A 586 -41.93 14.48 14.39
CA ASP A 586 -41.94 14.49 15.85
C ASP A 586 -43.01 13.52 16.45
N SER A 587 -44.13 13.34 15.72
CA SER A 587 -45.19 12.41 16.08
C SER A 587 -44.99 10.98 15.57
N LEU A 588 -43.96 10.74 14.74
CA LEU A 588 -43.67 9.40 14.21
C LEU A 588 -43.28 8.45 15.35
N TYR A 589 -43.97 7.35 15.47
CA TYR A 589 -43.65 6.25 16.37
C TYR A 589 -43.78 4.93 15.64
N ILE A 590 -42.70 4.15 15.64
CA ILE A 590 -42.55 2.87 14.98
C ILE A 590 -42.72 1.80 16.07
N THR A 591 -43.69 0.94 15.94
CA THR A 591 -43.87 -0.26 16.78
C THR A 591 -43.20 -1.44 16.10
N ILE A 592 -42.36 -2.14 16.84
CA ILE A 592 -41.53 -3.24 16.32
C ILE A 592 -41.99 -4.58 16.88
#